data_fe8d04c03a3daa7698e1cc6b97c23d24
#
_entry.id   fe8d04c03a3daa7698e1cc6b97c23d24
#
_cell.length_a   1.000
_cell.length_b   1.000
_cell.length_c   1.000
_cell.angle_alpha   90.00
_cell.angle_beta   90.00
_cell.angle_gamma   90.00
#
_symmetry.space_group_name_H-M   'P 1'
#
loop_
_entity.id
_entity.type
_entity.pdbx_description
1 polymer ?
#
loop_
_entity_poly.entity_id
_entity_poly.type
_entity_poly.pdbx_seq_one_letter_code
_entity_poly.pdbx_strand_id
1 'polypeptide(L)'
;AHRDAPKIEAILKVLAEKNCREIEIQGSKIYLPSADFNAIFLMRHMGQHFAGEHLNLRQVLDWGFFVRTHYNEVDWNATIDFLKEIGIYTFFNQINAICVDYLGFSESCFPTIERNKDLEERILMDILHPEFAEEKPVSGLIPILKFKFRRWWHNRWKHPLVYKEWLLPMFLTL
;
A
#
# COMPACT_ATOMS: atom_id res chain seq x y z
N ALA A 1 -8.04 -11.22 -10.95
CA ALA A 1 -7.26 -10.00 -11.23
C ALA A 1 -8.20 -8.81 -11.16
N HIS A 2 -7.80 -7.72 -10.46
CA HIS A 2 -8.58 -6.49 -10.42
C HIS A 2 -8.76 -5.96 -11.84
N ARG A 3 -9.95 -5.42 -12.13
CA ARG A 3 -10.31 -4.92 -13.47
C ARG A 3 -9.33 -3.82 -13.94
N ASP A 4 -8.84 -2.98 -13.03
CA ASP A 4 -7.91 -1.90 -13.32
C ASP A 4 -6.42 -2.31 -13.22
N ALA A 5 -6.11 -3.55 -12.82
CA ALA A 5 -4.73 -4.00 -12.67
C ALA A 5 -3.87 -3.81 -13.93
N PRO A 6 -4.34 -4.16 -15.16
CA PRO A 6 -3.54 -3.97 -16.36
C PRO A 6 -3.22 -2.50 -16.66
N LYS A 7 -4.18 -1.58 -16.39
CA LYS A 7 -3.99 -0.14 -16.57
C LYS A 7 -2.95 0.40 -15.59
N ILE A 8 -3.06 0.00 -14.33
CA ILE A 8 -2.13 0.41 -13.26
C ILE A 8 -0.73 -0.12 -13.56
N GLU A 9 -0.60 -1.37 -14.00
CA GLU A 9 0.69 -1.97 -14.38
C GLU A 9 1.33 -1.26 -15.56
N ALA A 10 0.55 -0.87 -16.58
CA ALA A 10 1.04 -0.10 -17.71
C ALA A 10 1.58 1.28 -17.28
N ILE A 11 0.87 1.97 -16.40
CA ILE A 11 1.32 3.25 -15.84
C ILE A 11 2.59 3.08 -15.01
N LEU A 12 2.64 2.08 -14.14
CA LEU A 12 3.83 1.79 -13.33
C LEU A 12 5.04 1.46 -14.21
N LYS A 13 4.85 0.71 -15.30
CA LYS A 13 5.93 0.42 -16.26
C LYS A 13 6.49 1.70 -16.88
N VAL A 14 5.61 2.60 -17.34
CA VAL A 14 6.04 3.90 -17.91
C VAL A 14 6.79 4.73 -16.86
N LEU A 15 6.30 4.78 -15.62
CA LEU A 15 6.95 5.49 -14.53
C LEU A 15 8.30 4.87 -14.14
N ALA A 16 8.41 3.54 -14.18
CA ALA A 16 9.65 2.83 -13.87
C ALA A 16 10.77 3.14 -14.89
N GLU A 17 10.40 3.36 -16.16
CA GLU A 17 11.34 3.69 -17.24
C GLU A 17 11.62 5.21 -17.32
N LYS A 18 10.72 6.04 -16.77
CA LYS A 18 10.83 7.50 -16.81
C LYS A 18 11.72 8.00 -15.67
N ASN A 19 12.67 8.90 -16.00
CA ASN A 19 13.54 9.56 -15.01
C ASN A 19 14.34 8.60 -14.13
N CYS A 20 14.74 7.43 -14.65
CA CYS A 20 15.63 6.53 -13.93
C CYS A 20 16.98 7.20 -13.65
N ARG A 21 17.47 7.04 -12.42
CA ARG A 21 18.82 7.45 -12.05
C ARG A 21 19.79 6.29 -12.32
N GLU A 22 20.80 6.55 -13.16
CA GLU A 22 21.89 5.60 -13.36
C GLU A 22 22.89 5.71 -12.20
N ILE A 23 23.25 4.58 -11.62
CA ILE A 23 24.36 4.44 -10.66
C ILE A 23 25.31 3.35 -11.15
N GLU A 24 26.59 3.49 -10.81
CA GLU A 24 27.60 2.48 -11.10
C GLU A 24 28.00 1.77 -9.81
N ILE A 25 27.93 0.43 -9.81
CA ILE A 25 28.38 -0.42 -8.70
C ILE A 25 29.33 -1.46 -9.29
N GLN A 26 30.60 -1.45 -8.85
CA GLN A 26 31.63 -2.40 -9.29
C GLN A 26 31.74 -2.52 -10.83
N GLY A 27 31.67 -1.39 -11.53
CA GLY A 27 31.77 -1.33 -12.98
C GLY A 27 30.49 -1.71 -13.75
N SER A 28 29.41 -2.02 -13.05
CA SER A 28 28.11 -2.34 -13.64
C SER A 28 27.13 -1.18 -13.46
N LYS A 29 26.44 -0.81 -14.56
CA LYS A 29 25.40 0.21 -14.53
C LYS A 29 24.09 -0.37 -14.01
N ILE A 30 23.50 0.30 -13.01
CA ILE A 30 22.21 -0.04 -12.42
C ILE A 30 21.27 1.16 -12.57
N TYR A 31 20.05 0.91 -12.99
CA TYR A 31 19.02 1.92 -13.13
C TYR A 31 18.06 1.85 -11.97
N LEU A 32 17.97 2.94 -11.18
CA LEU A 32 17.04 3.09 -10.08
C LEU A 32 15.80 3.85 -10.56
N PRO A 33 14.59 3.33 -10.27
CA PRO A 33 13.36 4.05 -10.59
C PRO A 33 13.27 5.42 -9.94
N SER A 34 12.45 6.31 -10.51
CA SER A 34 12.20 7.64 -9.97
C SER A 34 11.54 7.61 -8.59
N ALA A 35 11.60 8.73 -7.86
CA ALA A 35 10.88 8.88 -6.60
C ALA A 35 9.36 8.79 -6.79
N ASP A 36 8.82 9.30 -7.92
CA ASP A 36 7.39 9.17 -8.26
C ASP A 36 6.95 7.72 -8.38
N PHE A 37 7.74 6.90 -9.12
CA PHE A 37 7.47 5.46 -9.21
C PHE A 37 7.46 4.81 -7.81
N ASN A 38 8.51 5.10 -7.02
CA ASN A 38 8.66 4.49 -5.70
C ASN A 38 7.53 4.89 -4.75
N ALA A 39 7.05 6.15 -4.79
CA ALA A 39 5.93 6.60 -3.97
C ALA A 39 4.65 5.79 -4.26
N ILE A 40 4.30 5.66 -5.54
CA ILE A 40 3.12 4.90 -5.97
C ILE A 40 3.27 3.41 -5.69
N PHE A 41 4.45 2.85 -6.00
CA PHE A 41 4.74 1.43 -5.81
C PHE A 41 4.67 1.03 -4.34
N LEU A 42 5.35 1.77 -3.44
CA LEU A 42 5.37 1.48 -2.01
C LEU A 42 3.97 1.57 -1.41
N MET A 43 3.21 2.63 -1.73
CA MET A 43 1.86 2.80 -1.21
C MET A 43 0.91 1.69 -1.69
N ARG A 44 0.97 1.35 -2.98
CA ARG A 44 0.17 0.24 -3.54
C ARG A 44 0.56 -1.10 -2.93
N HIS A 45 1.86 -1.36 -2.77
CA HIS A 45 2.39 -2.59 -2.18
C HIS A 45 1.93 -2.75 -0.73
N MET A 46 2.05 -1.70 0.08
CA MET A 46 1.51 -1.69 1.46
C MET A 46 0.00 -1.96 1.48
N GLY A 47 -0.77 -1.30 0.60
CA GLY A 47 -2.20 -1.52 0.52
C GLY A 47 -2.57 -2.96 0.17
N GLN A 48 -1.83 -3.61 -0.76
CA GLN A 48 -2.03 -5.01 -1.10
C GLN A 48 -1.76 -5.94 0.09
N HIS A 49 -0.67 -5.73 0.84
CA HIS A 49 -0.40 -6.47 2.06
C HIS A 49 -1.48 -6.24 3.12
N PHE A 50 -1.87 -4.99 3.35
CA PHE A 50 -2.92 -4.64 4.30
C PHE A 50 -4.26 -5.33 4.00
N ALA A 51 -4.69 -5.34 2.74
CA ALA A 51 -5.96 -5.94 2.35
C ALA A 51 -5.91 -7.46 2.22
N GLY A 52 -4.79 -8.02 1.76
CA GLY A 52 -4.66 -9.44 1.42
C GLY A 52 -4.08 -10.30 2.52
N GLU A 53 -3.09 -9.80 3.23
CA GLU A 53 -2.34 -10.55 4.25
C GLU A 53 -2.36 -9.79 5.57
N HIS A 54 -1.23 -9.20 5.93
CA HIS A 54 -1.11 -8.20 6.98
C HIS A 54 0.01 -7.22 6.63
N LEU A 55 -0.17 -5.96 7.04
CA LEU A 55 0.85 -4.94 6.97
C LEU A 55 1.66 -4.97 8.26
N ASN A 56 2.99 -4.92 8.19
CA ASN A 56 3.81 -4.82 9.38
C ASN A 56 4.31 -3.37 9.61
N LEU A 57 4.64 -3.08 10.86
CA LEU A 57 5.05 -1.74 11.28
C LEU A 57 6.32 -1.26 10.55
N ARG A 58 7.22 -2.19 10.17
CA ARG A 58 8.43 -1.86 9.40
C ARG A 58 8.09 -1.22 8.05
N GLN A 59 7.09 -1.73 7.34
CA GLN A 59 6.68 -1.17 6.05
C GLN A 59 6.12 0.25 6.20
N VAL A 60 5.42 0.53 7.32
CA VAL A 60 4.95 1.89 7.63
C VAL A 60 6.12 2.82 7.95
N LEU A 61 7.12 2.35 8.70
CA LEU A 61 8.36 3.11 8.96
C LEU A 61 9.13 3.37 7.67
N ASP A 62 9.30 2.36 6.81
CA ASP A 62 9.97 2.50 5.52
C ASP A 62 9.28 3.57 4.66
N TRP A 63 7.94 3.62 4.69
CA TRP A 63 7.16 4.68 4.05
C TRP A 63 7.47 6.07 4.64
N GLY A 64 7.41 6.22 5.96
CA GLY A 64 7.70 7.51 6.63
C GLY A 64 9.11 8.02 6.32
N PHE A 65 10.11 7.14 6.34
CA PHE A 65 11.48 7.47 5.96
C PHE A 65 11.61 7.84 4.48
N PHE A 66 10.92 7.13 3.60
CA PHE A 66 10.88 7.44 2.17
C PHE A 66 10.34 8.85 1.93
N VAL A 67 9.16 9.15 2.47
CA VAL A 67 8.53 10.48 2.29
C VAL A 67 9.43 11.58 2.83
N ARG A 68 9.97 11.43 4.05
CA ARG A 68 10.88 12.42 4.64
C ARG A 68 12.12 12.68 3.80
N THR A 69 12.67 11.62 3.17
CA THR A 69 13.92 11.72 2.41
C THR A 69 13.70 12.26 1.00
N HIS A 70 12.58 11.89 0.36
CA HIS A 70 12.31 12.16 -1.06
C HIS A 70 11.18 13.16 -1.29
N TYR A 71 10.76 13.91 -0.25
CA TYR A 71 9.63 14.84 -0.34
C TYR A 71 9.70 15.79 -1.55
N ASN A 72 10.88 16.37 -1.77
CA ASN A 72 11.10 17.34 -2.87
C ASN A 72 11.36 16.70 -4.24
N GLU A 73 11.48 15.37 -4.31
CA GLU A 73 11.75 14.64 -5.55
C GLU A 73 10.45 14.07 -6.17
N VAL A 74 9.36 14.02 -5.38
CA VAL A 74 8.06 13.46 -5.80
C VAL A 74 7.13 14.57 -6.25
N ASP A 75 6.49 14.40 -7.41
CA ASP A 75 5.32 15.18 -7.81
C ASP A 75 4.09 14.71 -7.03
N TRP A 76 3.90 15.29 -5.84
CA TRP A 76 2.80 14.92 -4.96
C TRP A 76 1.42 15.22 -5.54
N ASN A 77 1.27 16.25 -6.39
CA ASN A 77 -0.02 16.54 -7.01
C ASN A 77 -0.42 15.40 -7.96
N ALA A 78 0.46 15.04 -8.88
CA ALA A 78 0.22 13.92 -9.78
C ALA A 78 0.06 12.59 -9.05
N THR A 79 0.88 12.35 -8.02
CA THR A 79 0.81 11.15 -7.17
C THR A 79 -0.54 11.05 -6.45
N ILE A 80 -0.99 12.11 -5.78
CA ILE A 80 -2.27 12.16 -5.07
C ILE A 80 -3.45 11.94 -6.03
N ASP A 81 -3.45 12.60 -7.18
CA ASP A 81 -4.49 12.43 -8.19
C ASP A 81 -4.57 10.98 -8.66
N PHE A 82 -3.42 10.34 -8.88
CA PHE A 82 -3.38 8.93 -9.23
C PHE A 82 -3.87 8.02 -8.09
N LEU A 83 -3.49 8.29 -6.84
CA LEU A 83 -3.96 7.51 -5.68
C LEU A 83 -5.49 7.64 -5.49
N LYS A 84 -6.07 8.81 -5.78
CA LYS A 84 -7.53 9.02 -5.83
C LYS A 84 -8.17 8.22 -6.96
N GLU A 85 -7.56 8.24 -8.15
CA GLU A 85 -8.07 7.50 -9.31
C GLU A 85 -8.17 6.00 -9.02
N ILE A 86 -7.14 5.40 -8.40
CA ILE A 86 -7.11 3.96 -8.07
C ILE A 86 -7.82 3.60 -6.76
N GLY A 87 -8.30 4.59 -5.99
CA GLY A 87 -9.12 4.40 -4.79
C GLY A 87 -8.37 4.10 -3.50
N ILE A 88 -7.04 4.34 -3.45
CA ILE A 88 -6.20 4.07 -2.27
C ILE A 88 -5.91 5.34 -1.43
N TYR A 89 -6.46 6.49 -1.82
CA TYR A 89 -6.18 7.78 -1.20
C TYR A 89 -6.53 7.85 0.30
N THR A 90 -7.64 7.23 0.71
CA THR A 90 -8.01 7.18 2.13
C THR A 90 -6.96 6.43 2.95
N PHE A 91 -6.53 5.24 2.48
CA PHE A 91 -5.48 4.47 3.13
C PHE A 91 -4.16 5.26 3.21
N PHE A 92 -3.77 5.94 2.13
CA PHE A 92 -2.59 6.81 2.08
C PHE A 92 -2.61 7.87 3.19
N ASN A 93 -3.73 8.59 3.37
CA ASN A 93 -3.85 9.60 4.42
C ASN A 93 -3.76 9.00 5.83
N GLN A 94 -4.38 7.83 6.06
CA GLN A 94 -4.32 7.18 7.36
C GLN A 94 -2.90 6.68 7.69
N ILE A 95 -2.15 6.17 6.71
CA ILE A 95 -0.74 5.79 6.91
C ILE A 95 0.11 7.03 7.21
N ASN A 96 -0.11 8.16 6.53
CA ASN A 96 0.58 9.43 6.83
C ASN A 96 0.24 9.90 8.25
N ALA A 97 -1.03 9.86 8.65
CA ALA A 97 -1.46 10.22 10.00
C ALA A 97 -0.81 9.31 11.07
N ILE A 98 -0.76 8.00 10.84
CA ILE A 98 -0.08 7.04 11.74
C ILE A 98 1.40 7.38 11.87
N CYS A 99 2.09 7.73 10.78
CA CYS A 99 3.49 8.14 10.83
C CYS A 99 3.70 9.34 11.75
N VAL A 100 2.82 10.34 11.69
CA VAL A 100 2.93 11.55 12.51
C VAL A 100 2.49 11.31 13.95
N ASP A 101 1.30 10.75 14.13
CA ASP A 101 0.64 10.71 15.44
C ASP A 101 1.19 9.61 16.36
N TYR A 102 1.77 8.54 15.79
CA TYR A 102 2.26 7.40 16.58
C TYR A 102 3.75 7.07 16.39
N LEU A 103 4.36 7.46 15.25
CA LEU A 103 5.75 7.11 14.95
C LEU A 103 6.72 8.30 15.05
N GLY A 104 6.22 9.50 15.39
CA GLY A 104 7.04 10.67 15.69
C GLY A 104 7.62 11.39 14.47
N PHE A 105 7.08 11.16 13.28
CA PHE A 105 7.46 11.96 12.11
C PHE A 105 6.84 13.34 12.18
N SER A 106 7.53 14.37 11.65
CA SER A 106 6.97 15.72 11.55
C SER A 106 5.87 15.77 10.48
N GLU A 107 4.75 16.43 10.80
CA GLU A 107 3.65 16.65 9.86
C GLU A 107 4.10 17.36 8.58
N SER A 108 5.08 18.27 8.69
CA SER A 108 5.64 19.00 7.56
C SER A 108 6.37 18.11 6.53
N CYS A 109 6.65 16.85 6.88
CA CYS A 109 7.25 15.89 5.95
C CYS A 109 6.23 15.24 5.01
N PHE A 110 4.92 15.42 5.23
CA PHE A 110 3.89 14.73 4.45
C PHE A 110 3.09 15.71 3.58
N PRO A 111 2.74 15.30 2.33
CA PRO A 111 2.07 16.19 1.38
C PRO A 111 0.62 16.50 1.76
N THR A 112 -0.01 15.59 2.48
CA THR A 112 -1.38 15.74 2.99
C THR A 112 -1.63 14.77 4.14
N ILE A 113 -2.47 15.18 5.10
CA ILE A 113 -2.94 14.34 6.20
C ILE A 113 -4.41 14.66 6.47
N GLU A 114 -5.28 13.73 6.14
CA GLU A 114 -6.70 13.78 6.50
C GLU A 114 -6.92 12.76 7.62
N ARG A 115 -7.09 13.26 8.85
CA ARG A 115 -7.20 12.41 10.04
C ARG A 115 -8.61 11.85 10.21
N ASN A 116 -8.68 10.55 10.46
CA ASN A 116 -9.85 9.88 11.00
C ASN A 116 -9.37 8.97 12.13
N LYS A 117 -9.49 9.44 13.37
CA LYS A 117 -8.92 8.78 14.55
C LYS A 117 -9.40 7.34 14.73
N ASP A 118 -10.68 7.06 14.54
CA ASP A 118 -11.23 5.70 14.67
C ASP A 118 -10.60 4.76 13.62
N LEU A 119 -10.40 5.26 12.40
CA LEU A 119 -9.81 4.48 11.32
C LEU A 119 -8.30 4.30 11.51
N GLU A 120 -7.59 5.36 11.94
CA GLU A 120 -6.17 5.30 12.26
C GLU A 120 -5.90 4.24 13.35
N GLU A 121 -6.63 4.30 14.47
CA GLU A 121 -6.50 3.35 15.57
C GLU A 121 -6.81 1.93 15.10
N ARG A 122 -7.85 1.75 14.31
CA ARG A 122 -8.21 0.44 13.76
C ARG A 122 -7.14 -0.13 12.85
N ILE A 123 -6.55 0.69 11.97
CA ILE A 123 -5.45 0.28 11.10
C ILE A 123 -4.21 -0.04 11.93
N LEU A 124 -3.85 0.81 12.89
CA LEU A 124 -2.71 0.59 13.77
C LEU A 124 -2.86 -0.69 14.60
N MET A 125 -4.04 -0.93 15.17
CA MET A 125 -4.31 -2.15 15.92
C MET A 125 -4.22 -3.40 15.04
N ASP A 126 -4.69 -3.35 13.80
CA ASP A 126 -4.54 -4.48 12.87
C ASP A 126 -3.07 -4.71 12.45
N ILE A 127 -2.25 -3.65 12.37
CA ILE A 127 -0.80 -3.77 12.13
C ILE A 127 -0.10 -4.44 13.31
N LEU A 128 -0.46 -4.07 14.55
CA LEU A 128 0.17 -4.60 15.76
C LEU A 128 -0.38 -5.98 16.16
N HIS A 129 -1.67 -6.19 15.94
CA HIS A 129 -2.43 -7.39 16.32
C HIS A 129 -3.40 -7.77 15.18
N PRO A 130 -2.92 -8.44 14.11
CA PRO A 130 -3.77 -8.77 12.96
C PRO A 130 -5.04 -9.53 13.38
N GLU A 131 -6.21 -9.05 12.94
CA GLU A 131 -7.50 -9.70 13.23
C GLU A 131 -7.57 -11.12 12.66
N PHE A 132 -6.78 -11.40 11.62
CA PHE A 132 -6.68 -12.71 10.99
C PHE A 132 -5.22 -13.15 10.88
N ALA A 133 -4.78 -13.99 11.80
CA ALA A 133 -3.41 -14.51 11.87
C ALA A 133 -3.34 -16.04 11.64
N GLU A 134 -4.36 -16.65 11.04
CA GLU A 134 -4.39 -18.09 10.77
C GLU A 134 -3.41 -18.48 9.67
N GLU A 135 -2.71 -19.60 9.85
CA GLU A 135 -1.86 -20.19 8.83
C GLU A 135 -2.70 -20.83 7.71
N LYS A 136 -2.24 -20.67 6.47
CA LYS A 136 -2.88 -21.28 5.32
C LYS A 136 -2.77 -22.81 5.40
N PRO A 137 -3.88 -23.58 5.27
CA PRO A 137 -3.84 -25.03 5.23
C PRO A 137 -2.92 -25.54 4.12
N VAL A 138 -2.10 -26.55 4.43
CA VAL A 138 -1.12 -27.13 3.49
C VAL A 138 -1.81 -27.88 2.35
N SER A 139 -2.98 -28.51 2.61
CA SER A 139 -3.71 -29.31 1.63
C SER A 139 -5.20 -29.41 1.93
N GLY A 140 -5.97 -29.85 0.94
CA GLY A 140 -7.40 -30.07 1.02
C GLY A 140 -8.24 -28.90 0.50
N LEU A 141 -9.13 -29.18 -0.45
CA LEU A 141 -9.97 -28.16 -1.10
C LEU A 141 -10.89 -27.45 -0.08
N ILE A 142 -11.56 -28.22 0.79
CA ILE A 142 -12.51 -27.67 1.78
C ILE A 142 -11.79 -26.81 2.84
N PRO A 143 -10.69 -27.24 3.47
CA PRO A 143 -9.91 -26.39 4.37
C PRO A 143 -9.42 -25.09 3.72
N ILE A 144 -8.92 -25.16 2.50
CA ILE A 144 -8.46 -23.98 1.74
C ILE A 144 -9.61 -23.01 1.47
N LEU A 145 -10.79 -23.49 1.06
CA LEU A 145 -11.96 -22.65 0.80
C LEU A 145 -12.47 -22.00 2.10
N LYS A 146 -12.53 -22.75 3.21
CA LYS A 146 -12.91 -22.20 4.52
C LYS A 146 -11.92 -21.12 4.97
N PHE A 147 -10.62 -21.36 4.83
CA PHE A 147 -9.59 -20.38 5.15
C PHE A 147 -9.74 -19.10 4.31
N LYS A 148 -9.90 -19.23 2.99
CA LYS A 148 -10.11 -18.08 2.10
C LYS A 148 -11.36 -17.28 2.47
N PHE A 149 -12.47 -17.95 2.76
CA PHE A 149 -13.71 -17.29 3.18
C PHE A 149 -13.53 -16.54 4.50
N ARG A 150 -12.94 -17.18 5.53
CA ARG A 150 -12.68 -16.53 6.84
C ARG A 150 -11.78 -15.34 6.70
N ARG A 151 -10.67 -15.46 5.96
CA ARG A 151 -9.76 -14.36 5.66
C ARG A 151 -10.47 -13.21 4.96
N TRP A 152 -11.24 -13.49 3.92
CA TRP A 152 -12.04 -12.49 3.23
C TRP A 152 -13.05 -11.82 4.17
N TRP A 153 -13.74 -12.57 4.99
CA TRP A 153 -14.72 -12.05 5.95
C TRP A 153 -14.10 -11.09 6.97
N HIS A 154 -12.96 -11.44 7.56
CA HIS A 154 -12.25 -10.59 8.50
C HIS A 154 -11.67 -9.34 7.83
N ASN A 155 -11.08 -9.47 6.64
CA ASN A 155 -10.43 -8.37 5.95
C ASN A 155 -11.38 -7.50 5.10
N ARG A 156 -12.67 -7.79 5.03
CA ARG A 156 -13.61 -7.07 4.15
C ARG A 156 -13.68 -5.56 4.38
N TRP A 157 -13.42 -5.10 5.59
CA TRP A 157 -13.41 -3.67 5.92
C TRP A 157 -12.19 -2.92 5.36
N LYS A 158 -11.10 -3.64 5.09
CA LYS A 158 -9.86 -3.11 4.52
C LYS A 158 -9.99 -2.83 3.02
N HIS A 159 -10.78 -3.65 2.33
CA HIS A 159 -10.88 -3.60 0.88
C HIS A 159 -11.30 -2.24 0.31
N PRO A 160 -12.35 -1.56 0.81
CA PRO A 160 -12.74 -0.26 0.30
C PRO A 160 -11.71 0.86 0.55
N LEU A 161 -10.72 0.62 1.42
CA LEU A 161 -9.62 1.55 1.67
C LEU A 161 -8.50 1.46 0.63
N VAL A 162 -8.42 0.31 -0.07
CA VAL A 162 -7.30 -0.03 -0.98
C VAL A 162 -7.76 -0.20 -2.42
N TYR A 163 -9.01 -0.56 -2.63
CA TYR A 163 -9.53 -0.89 -3.95
C TYR A 163 -10.84 -0.15 -4.23
N LYS A 164 -10.96 0.36 -5.45
CA LYS A 164 -12.16 1.04 -5.92
C LYS A 164 -13.31 0.07 -6.26
N GLU A 165 -12.98 -1.20 -6.45
CA GLU A 165 -13.95 -2.22 -6.86
C GLU A 165 -14.71 -2.84 -5.68
N TRP A 166 -15.94 -3.28 -5.95
CA TRP A 166 -16.81 -3.91 -4.97
C TRP A 166 -16.29 -5.29 -4.54
N LEU A 167 -16.61 -5.69 -3.30
CA LEU A 167 -16.12 -6.88 -2.58
C LEU A 167 -16.36 -8.24 -3.27
N LEU A 168 -17.40 -8.37 -4.11
CA LEU A 168 -17.78 -9.65 -4.71
C LEU A 168 -16.78 -10.20 -5.74
N PRO A 169 -16.22 -9.41 -6.67
CA PRO A 169 -15.21 -9.89 -7.59
C PRO A 169 -13.94 -10.39 -6.91
N MET A 170 -13.62 -9.85 -5.73
CA MET A 170 -12.40 -10.20 -5.00
C MET A 170 -12.45 -11.56 -4.33
N PHE A 171 -13.64 -12.04 -3.92
CA PHE A 171 -13.78 -13.40 -3.39
C PHE A 171 -13.45 -14.47 -4.43
N LEU A 172 -13.70 -14.19 -5.72
CA LEU A 172 -13.48 -15.11 -6.82
C LEU A 172 -12.02 -15.13 -7.30
N THR A 173 -11.21 -14.14 -6.93
CA THR A 173 -9.80 -13.98 -7.37
C THR A 173 -8.77 -14.38 -6.30
N LEU A 174 -9.20 -14.63 -5.07
CA LEU A 174 -8.39 -15.14 -3.97
C LEU A 174 -8.34 -16.66 -3.97
#